data_9b507a77b8fd152d79ae892c52c917ab
#
_entry.id   9b507a77b8fd152d79ae892c52c917ab
#
_cell.length_a   1.000
_cell.length_b   1.000
_cell.length_c   1.000
_cell.angle_alpha   90.00
_cell.angle_beta   90.00
_cell.angle_gamma   90.00
#
_symmetry.space_group_name_H-M   'P 1'
#
loop_
_entity.id
_entity.type
_entity.pdbx_description
1 polymer ?
#
loop_
_entity_poly.entity_id
_entity_poly.type
_entity_poly.pdbx_seq_one_letter_code
_entity_poly.pdbx_strand_id
1 'polypeptide(L)'
;MTAMARKLDPVEHGGRERRDIVSGEIMPENRLVRFAVAPDGTVVPDVAAKLPGRGLWVEASKAAIARAVEKKLFSKAAKANVTAANGLGARVEKALVARMLGDLGIARRSGSLVLGFDNVQRALEGPKPPKVLIEAFDGSADGKRKLYAAAHRLELKCVVIEALTSAELGLALGRENVIHAAVQPGGFADRLILDAERLSGFRSRPTERTA
;
A
#
# COMPACT_ATOMS: atom_id res chain seq x y z
N MET A 1 22.15 8.54 19.57
CA MET A 1 20.87 9.24 19.64
C MET A 1 19.92 8.56 18.68
N THR A 2 19.01 7.78 19.22
CA THR A 2 18.12 6.82 18.53
C THR A 2 17.08 7.56 17.72
N ALA A 3 17.11 7.45 16.40
CA ALA A 3 16.07 7.94 15.52
C ALA A 3 14.83 7.07 15.75
N MET A 4 13.88 7.57 16.53
CA MET A 4 12.56 6.97 16.71
C MET A 4 11.88 6.88 15.34
N ALA A 5 11.73 5.65 14.84
CA ALA A 5 10.82 5.34 13.75
C ALA A 5 9.42 5.73 14.22
N ARG A 6 8.92 6.85 13.74
CA ARG A 6 7.55 7.31 14.04
C ARG A 6 6.60 6.31 13.41
N LYS A 7 5.98 5.49 14.28
CA LYS A 7 4.80 4.70 13.93
C LYS A 7 3.83 5.68 13.29
N LEU A 8 3.45 5.40 12.04
CA LEU A 8 2.39 6.16 11.38
C LEU A 8 1.17 6.07 12.30
N ASP A 9 0.76 7.20 12.87
CA ASP A 9 -0.53 7.26 13.55
C ASP A 9 -1.59 6.83 12.55
N PRO A 10 -2.54 5.97 12.93
CA PRO A 10 -3.59 5.53 12.02
C PRO A 10 -4.29 6.77 11.50
N VAL A 11 -4.21 7.02 10.21
CA VAL A 11 -5.04 8.05 9.58
C VAL A 11 -6.48 7.60 9.84
N GLU A 12 -7.21 8.35 10.65
CA GLU A 12 -8.63 8.11 10.87
C GLU A 12 -9.37 8.33 9.55
N HIS A 13 -9.36 7.29 8.74
CA HIS A 13 -10.26 7.20 7.62
C HIS A 13 -11.60 6.77 8.22
N GLY A 14 -12.58 7.66 8.28
CA GLY A 14 -13.98 7.36 8.56
C GLY A 14 -14.52 6.38 7.53
N GLY A 15 -13.98 5.18 7.50
CA GLY A 15 -14.22 4.12 6.56
C GLY A 15 -15.27 3.15 7.07
N ARG A 16 -15.92 2.50 6.12
CA ARG A 16 -16.86 1.41 6.40
C ARG A 16 -16.15 0.32 7.20
N GLU A 17 -16.80 -0.19 8.22
CA GLU A 17 -16.32 -1.33 8.98
C GLU A 17 -16.76 -2.63 8.32
N ARG A 18 -15.92 -3.66 8.42
CA ARG A 18 -16.17 -5.00 7.90
C ARG A 18 -15.73 -6.04 8.93
N ARG A 19 -16.38 -7.19 8.86
CA ARG A 19 -16.01 -8.33 9.68
C ARG A 19 -14.90 -9.13 9.01
N ASP A 20 -13.76 -9.29 9.71
CA ASP A 20 -12.72 -10.24 9.32
C ASP A 20 -13.24 -11.67 9.51
N ILE A 21 -13.12 -12.49 8.47
CA ILE A 21 -13.59 -13.89 8.54
C ILE A 21 -12.66 -14.79 9.35
N VAL A 22 -11.45 -14.33 9.69
CA VAL A 22 -10.45 -15.10 10.45
C VAL A 22 -10.61 -14.90 11.95
N SER A 23 -10.63 -13.65 12.40
CA SER A 23 -10.79 -13.31 13.82
C SER A 23 -12.26 -13.20 14.25
N GLY A 24 -13.14 -12.87 13.30
CA GLY A 24 -14.54 -12.53 13.59
C GLY A 24 -14.73 -11.09 14.05
N GLU A 25 -13.66 -10.33 14.22
CA GLU A 25 -13.69 -8.94 14.67
C GLU A 25 -14.19 -7.99 13.59
N ILE A 26 -14.78 -6.89 14.02
CA ILE A 26 -15.15 -5.77 13.16
C ILE A 26 -13.99 -4.79 13.16
N MET A 27 -13.50 -4.44 11.99
CA MET A 27 -12.39 -3.50 11.85
C MET A 27 -12.55 -2.63 10.60
N PRO A 28 -11.83 -1.49 10.54
CA PRO A 28 -11.88 -0.59 9.40
C PRO A 28 -11.46 -1.27 8.09
N GLU A 29 -12.13 -0.93 7.01
CA GLU A 29 -11.91 -1.53 5.68
C GLU A 29 -10.47 -1.35 5.16
N ASN A 30 -9.78 -0.29 5.58
CA ASN A 30 -8.38 -0.04 5.23
C ASN A 30 -7.41 -1.09 5.79
N ARG A 31 -7.78 -1.80 6.85
CA ARG A 31 -7.00 -2.90 7.42
C ARG A 31 -7.28 -4.25 6.78
N LEU A 32 -8.21 -4.32 5.86
CA LEU A 32 -8.71 -5.56 5.28
C LEU A 32 -8.49 -5.61 3.77
N VAL A 33 -8.35 -6.83 3.25
CA VAL A 33 -8.44 -7.12 1.82
C VAL A 33 -9.78 -7.81 1.54
N ARG A 34 -10.47 -7.33 0.53
CA ARG A 34 -11.68 -7.97 0.01
C ARG A 34 -11.32 -9.11 -0.92
N PHE A 35 -12.11 -10.18 -0.82
CA PHE A 35 -12.13 -11.29 -1.76
C PHE A 35 -13.53 -11.44 -2.32
N ALA A 36 -13.62 -11.86 -3.57
CA ALA A 36 -14.87 -12.25 -4.22
C ALA A 36 -14.81 -13.74 -4.59
N VAL A 37 -15.97 -14.36 -4.77
CA VAL A 37 -16.09 -15.70 -5.32
C VAL A 37 -16.48 -15.57 -6.78
N ALA A 38 -15.62 -16.08 -7.68
CA ALA A 38 -15.90 -16.14 -9.10
C ALA A 38 -17.00 -17.18 -9.42
N PRO A 39 -17.62 -17.14 -10.61
CA PRO A 39 -18.70 -18.08 -10.98
C PRO A 39 -18.31 -19.56 -10.92
N ASP A 40 -17.03 -19.87 -11.11
CA ASP A 40 -16.47 -21.22 -10.99
C ASP A 40 -16.19 -21.67 -9.55
N GLY A 41 -16.55 -20.84 -8.56
CA GLY A 41 -16.28 -21.08 -7.14
C GLY A 41 -14.88 -20.71 -6.68
N THR A 42 -14.04 -20.13 -7.55
CA THR A 42 -12.68 -19.72 -7.17
C THR A 42 -12.69 -18.42 -6.34
N VAL A 43 -11.95 -18.41 -5.24
CA VAL A 43 -11.71 -17.20 -4.43
C VAL A 43 -10.65 -16.33 -5.10
N VAL A 44 -10.99 -15.10 -5.41
CA VAL A 44 -10.11 -14.14 -6.07
C VAL A 44 -9.91 -12.87 -5.23
N PRO A 45 -8.69 -12.31 -5.16
CA PRO A 45 -8.45 -11.02 -4.51
C PRO A 45 -9.18 -9.89 -5.25
N ASP A 46 -9.83 -9.02 -4.50
CA ASP A 46 -10.48 -7.81 -5.01
C ASP A 46 -9.98 -6.59 -4.24
N VAL A 47 -8.72 -6.27 -4.42
CA VAL A 47 -8.05 -5.15 -3.71
C VAL A 47 -8.68 -3.79 -4.01
N ALA A 48 -9.38 -3.66 -5.13
CA ALA A 48 -10.11 -2.46 -5.52
C ALA A 48 -11.55 -2.40 -4.98
N ALA A 49 -12.04 -3.49 -4.41
CA ALA A 49 -13.42 -3.67 -3.93
C ALA A 49 -14.49 -3.37 -5.00
N LYS A 50 -14.24 -3.79 -6.25
CA LYS A 50 -15.10 -3.51 -7.41
C LYS A 50 -15.83 -4.72 -7.98
N LEU A 51 -15.40 -5.94 -7.65
CA LEU A 51 -16.03 -7.14 -8.17
C LEU A 51 -17.46 -7.30 -7.61
N PRO A 52 -18.39 -7.84 -8.41
CA PRO A 52 -19.76 -8.09 -7.97
C PRO A 52 -19.82 -9.16 -6.86
N GLY A 53 -20.98 -9.26 -6.24
CA GLY A 53 -21.26 -10.27 -5.24
C GLY A 53 -20.85 -9.90 -3.82
N ARG A 54 -21.08 -10.85 -2.90
CA ARG A 54 -20.77 -10.68 -1.48
C ARG A 54 -19.26 -10.68 -1.28
N GLY A 55 -18.72 -9.61 -0.67
CA GLY A 55 -17.31 -9.54 -0.28
C GLY A 55 -17.01 -10.39 0.94
N LEU A 56 -15.89 -11.12 0.89
CA LEU A 56 -15.28 -11.81 2.00
C LEU A 56 -14.05 -11.01 2.41
N TRP A 57 -13.95 -10.62 3.68
CA TRP A 57 -12.91 -9.70 4.13
C TRP A 57 -11.94 -10.42 5.05
N VAL A 58 -10.65 -10.24 4.82
CA VAL A 58 -9.56 -10.83 5.61
C VAL A 58 -8.57 -9.74 5.96
N GLU A 59 -8.07 -9.74 7.18
CA GLU A 59 -6.98 -8.86 7.58
C GLU A 59 -5.85 -8.85 6.56
N ALA A 60 -5.34 -7.67 6.24
CA ALA A 60 -4.31 -7.46 5.21
C ALA A 60 -2.94 -7.98 5.68
N SER A 61 -2.81 -9.30 5.87
CA SER A 61 -1.55 -9.95 6.23
C SER A 61 -1.40 -11.33 5.58
N LYS A 62 -0.15 -11.71 5.28
CA LYS A 62 0.15 -13.06 4.76
C LYS A 62 -0.34 -14.15 5.70
N ALA A 63 -0.17 -13.95 7.01
CA ALA A 63 -0.55 -14.93 8.03
C ALA A 63 -2.08 -15.12 8.11
N ALA A 64 -2.86 -14.04 8.09
CA ALA A 64 -4.32 -14.13 8.14
C ALA A 64 -4.87 -14.83 6.89
N ILE A 65 -4.35 -14.52 5.70
CA ILE A 65 -4.78 -15.17 4.46
C ILE A 65 -4.41 -16.65 4.47
N ALA A 66 -3.19 -17.01 4.86
CA ALA A 66 -2.78 -18.40 4.97
C ALA A 66 -3.70 -19.18 5.93
N ARG A 67 -4.02 -18.62 7.09
CA ARG A 67 -4.96 -19.19 8.06
C ARG A 67 -6.37 -19.34 7.48
N ALA A 68 -6.85 -18.38 6.72
CA ALA A 68 -8.15 -18.43 6.07
C ALA A 68 -8.25 -19.58 5.05
N VAL A 69 -7.17 -19.84 4.30
CA VAL A 69 -7.06 -20.95 3.34
C VAL A 69 -7.00 -22.29 4.07
N GLU A 70 -6.07 -22.42 5.02
CA GLU A 70 -5.84 -23.66 5.79
C GLU A 70 -7.11 -24.14 6.51
N LYS A 71 -7.82 -23.22 7.17
CA LYS A 71 -9.03 -23.51 7.96
C LYS A 71 -10.32 -23.47 7.12
N LYS A 72 -10.24 -23.37 5.79
CA LYS A 72 -11.39 -23.31 4.87
C LYS A 72 -12.41 -22.23 5.25
N LEU A 73 -11.95 -21.10 5.82
CA LEU A 73 -12.83 -20.04 6.31
C LEU A 73 -13.57 -19.30 5.17
N PHE A 74 -13.00 -19.29 3.98
CA PHE A 74 -13.69 -18.77 2.79
C PHE A 74 -14.97 -19.55 2.49
N SER A 75 -14.95 -20.88 2.50
CA SER A 75 -16.14 -21.73 2.29
C SER A 75 -17.18 -21.50 3.37
N LYS A 76 -16.74 -21.39 4.64
CA LYS A 76 -17.64 -21.11 5.77
C LYS A 76 -18.32 -19.74 5.61
N ALA A 77 -17.57 -18.70 5.26
CA ALA A 77 -18.10 -17.34 5.11
C ALA A 77 -18.97 -17.17 3.86
N ALA A 78 -18.62 -17.84 2.76
CA ALA A 78 -19.41 -17.87 1.53
C ALA A 78 -20.69 -18.70 1.66
N LYS A 79 -20.79 -19.59 2.65
CA LYS A 79 -21.84 -20.63 2.79
C LYS A 79 -21.96 -21.52 1.55
N ALA A 80 -20.81 -21.79 0.89
CA ALA A 80 -20.71 -22.61 -0.31
C ALA A 80 -19.32 -23.26 -0.34
N ASN A 81 -19.20 -24.36 -1.07
CA ASN A 81 -17.89 -24.94 -1.31
C ASN A 81 -17.12 -24.09 -2.32
N VAL A 82 -16.09 -23.38 -1.87
CA VAL A 82 -15.25 -22.52 -2.70
C VAL A 82 -13.80 -22.94 -2.65
N THR A 83 -13.05 -22.70 -3.71
CA THR A 83 -11.65 -23.05 -3.85
C THR A 83 -10.77 -21.82 -3.66
N ALA A 84 -9.97 -21.82 -2.59
CA ALA A 84 -8.93 -20.82 -2.37
C ALA A 84 -7.57 -21.41 -2.78
N ALA A 85 -6.96 -20.85 -3.81
CA ALA A 85 -5.70 -21.36 -4.34
C ALA A 85 -4.55 -21.15 -3.35
N ASN A 86 -3.58 -22.09 -3.35
CA ASN A 86 -2.31 -21.89 -2.65
C ASN A 86 -1.62 -20.63 -3.19
N GLY A 87 -0.92 -19.92 -2.30
CA GLY A 87 -0.24 -18.67 -2.67
C GLY A 87 -1.18 -17.46 -2.83
N LEU A 88 -2.41 -17.52 -2.33
CA LEU A 88 -3.38 -16.43 -2.40
C LEU A 88 -2.82 -15.11 -1.82
N GLY A 89 -2.02 -15.19 -0.74
CA GLY A 89 -1.33 -14.02 -0.17
C GLY A 89 -0.35 -13.35 -1.14
N ALA A 90 0.41 -14.13 -1.91
CA ALA A 90 1.31 -13.58 -2.93
C ALA A 90 0.52 -12.93 -4.09
N ARG A 91 -0.65 -13.47 -4.43
CA ARG A 91 -1.53 -12.84 -5.43
C ARG A 91 -2.08 -11.49 -4.94
N VAL A 92 -2.42 -11.39 -3.66
CA VAL A 92 -2.84 -10.12 -3.05
C VAL A 92 -1.70 -9.11 -3.09
N GLU A 93 -0.49 -9.49 -2.66
CA GLU A 93 0.70 -8.63 -2.73
C GLU A 93 0.92 -8.10 -4.15
N LYS A 94 0.94 -8.99 -5.13
CA LYS A 94 1.09 -8.62 -6.56
C LYS A 94 -0.01 -7.67 -7.02
N ALA A 95 -1.26 -7.89 -6.63
CA ALA A 95 -2.38 -7.04 -7.01
C ALA A 95 -2.31 -5.66 -6.38
N LEU A 96 -1.91 -5.54 -5.10
CA LEU A 96 -1.69 -4.25 -4.43
C LEU A 96 -0.57 -3.46 -5.10
N VAL A 97 0.58 -4.10 -5.35
CA VAL A 97 1.70 -3.48 -6.05
C VAL A 97 1.28 -3.00 -7.43
N ALA A 98 0.64 -3.85 -8.24
CA ALA A 98 0.20 -3.48 -9.59
C ALA A 98 -0.76 -2.29 -9.57
N ARG A 99 -1.65 -2.21 -8.58
CA ARG A 99 -2.58 -1.10 -8.41
C ARG A 99 -1.85 0.19 -8.03
N MET A 100 -0.94 0.15 -7.07
CA MET A 100 -0.12 1.31 -6.70
C MET A 100 0.68 1.83 -7.88
N LEU A 101 1.34 0.95 -8.64
CA LEU A 101 2.10 1.31 -9.84
C LEU A 101 1.21 1.92 -10.93
N GLY A 102 -0.01 1.38 -11.11
CA GLY A 102 -1.01 1.94 -12.01
C GLY A 102 -1.44 3.36 -11.62
N ASP A 103 -1.73 3.58 -10.34
CA ASP A 103 -2.08 4.92 -9.81
C ASP A 103 -0.93 5.92 -9.97
N LEU A 104 0.32 5.50 -9.72
CA LEU A 104 1.52 6.34 -9.94
C LEU A 104 1.68 6.73 -11.42
N GLY A 105 1.49 5.78 -12.33
CA GLY A 105 1.54 6.04 -13.76
C GLY A 105 0.47 7.05 -14.22
N ILE A 106 -0.75 6.98 -13.66
CA ILE A 106 -1.82 7.94 -13.96
C ILE A 106 -1.51 9.29 -13.31
N ALA A 107 -1.06 9.32 -12.05
CA ALA A 107 -0.69 10.54 -11.35
C ALA A 107 0.42 11.31 -12.08
N ARG A 108 1.39 10.60 -12.68
CA ARG A 108 2.41 11.22 -13.53
C ARG A 108 1.80 11.88 -14.75
N ARG A 109 0.93 11.18 -15.49
CA ARG A 109 0.31 11.73 -16.71
C ARG A 109 -0.60 12.92 -16.42
N SER A 110 -1.24 12.96 -15.25
CA SER A 110 -2.09 14.10 -14.82
C SER A 110 -1.31 15.26 -14.20
N GLY A 111 0.02 15.17 -14.12
CA GLY A 111 0.84 16.21 -13.49
C GLY A 111 0.74 16.26 -11.96
N SER A 112 0.11 15.27 -11.34
CA SER A 112 -0.06 15.19 -9.87
C SER A 112 1.14 14.55 -9.16
N LEU A 113 2.18 14.17 -9.90
CA LEU A 113 3.37 13.51 -9.39
C LEU A 113 4.63 14.19 -9.91
N VAL A 114 5.59 14.41 -9.02
CA VAL A 114 6.95 14.88 -9.34
C VAL A 114 7.97 13.79 -9.06
N LEU A 115 9.07 13.77 -9.82
CA LEU A 115 10.11 12.75 -9.78
C LEU A 115 11.49 13.36 -9.58
N GLY A 116 12.31 12.65 -8.82
CA GLY A 116 13.72 12.96 -8.58
C GLY A 116 13.92 13.91 -7.42
N PHE A 117 15.10 13.80 -6.80
CA PHE A 117 15.43 14.47 -5.54
C PHE A 117 15.15 15.97 -5.57
N ASP A 118 15.74 16.70 -6.52
CA ASP A 118 15.64 18.17 -6.59
C ASP A 118 14.19 18.65 -6.82
N ASN A 119 13.43 17.92 -7.63
CA ASN A 119 12.03 18.25 -7.88
C ASN A 119 11.16 18.00 -6.66
N VAL A 120 11.40 16.89 -5.95
CA VAL A 120 10.70 16.56 -4.70
C VAL A 120 11.02 17.60 -3.63
N GLN A 121 12.30 17.96 -3.49
CA GLN A 121 12.71 19.02 -2.54
C GLN A 121 12.02 20.34 -2.83
N ARG A 122 12.04 20.80 -4.10
CA ARG A 122 11.32 22.02 -4.50
C ARG A 122 9.81 21.95 -4.27
N ALA A 123 9.21 20.77 -4.45
CA ALA A 123 7.79 20.58 -4.19
C ALA A 123 7.45 20.66 -2.70
N LEU A 124 8.33 20.18 -1.81
CA LEU A 124 8.18 20.32 -0.36
C LEU A 124 8.23 21.79 0.09
N GLU A 125 9.10 22.59 -0.54
CA GLU A 125 9.31 24.00 -0.23
C GLU A 125 8.30 24.93 -0.96
N GLY A 126 7.49 24.37 -1.83
CA GLY A 126 6.53 25.10 -2.65
C GLY A 126 5.22 25.46 -1.91
N PRO A 127 4.39 26.28 -2.54
CA PRO A 127 3.13 26.76 -1.93
C PRO A 127 2.05 25.66 -1.81
N LYS A 128 2.23 24.54 -2.50
CA LYS A 128 1.34 23.38 -2.45
C LYS A 128 2.18 22.12 -2.19
N PRO A 129 2.54 21.85 -0.92
CA PRO A 129 3.37 20.70 -0.61
C PRO A 129 2.67 19.38 -0.92
N PRO A 130 3.42 18.31 -1.26
CA PRO A 130 2.86 17.01 -1.53
C PRO A 130 2.26 16.37 -0.27
N LYS A 131 1.25 15.53 -0.45
CA LYS A 131 0.65 14.73 0.62
C LYS A 131 1.41 13.44 0.87
N VAL A 132 2.07 12.89 -0.16
CA VAL A 132 2.80 11.63 -0.09
C VAL A 132 4.21 11.80 -0.64
N LEU A 133 5.19 11.33 0.12
CA LEU A 133 6.55 11.04 -0.35
C LEU A 133 6.67 9.56 -0.63
N ILE A 134 7.17 9.20 -1.80
CA ILE A 134 7.45 7.81 -2.19
C ILE A 134 8.94 7.65 -2.32
N GLU A 135 9.47 6.74 -1.53
CA GLU A 135 10.88 6.42 -1.49
C GLU A 135 11.08 4.96 -1.86
N ALA A 136 11.95 4.69 -2.81
CA ALA A 136 12.33 3.32 -3.10
C ALA A 136 13.01 2.70 -1.86
N PHE A 137 12.54 1.55 -1.37
CA PHE A 137 13.11 0.97 -0.15
C PHE A 137 14.59 0.55 -0.33
N ASP A 138 15.00 0.22 -1.56
CA ASP A 138 16.37 -0.12 -1.98
C ASP A 138 17.21 1.11 -2.36
N GLY A 139 16.65 2.33 -2.25
CA GLY A 139 17.36 3.57 -2.53
C GLY A 139 18.29 4.01 -1.40
N SER A 140 19.24 4.90 -1.73
CA SER A 140 20.22 5.44 -0.78
C SER A 140 19.57 6.12 0.43
N ALA A 141 20.05 5.80 1.62
CA ALA A 141 19.57 6.39 2.88
C ALA A 141 19.85 7.90 2.99
N ASP A 142 20.90 8.41 2.34
CA ASP A 142 21.29 9.83 2.44
C ASP A 142 20.23 10.75 1.79
N GLY A 143 19.80 10.43 0.58
CA GLY A 143 18.74 11.21 -0.10
C GLY A 143 17.44 11.22 0.68
N LYS A 144 16.99 10.05 1.16
CA LYS A 144 15.80 9.91 2.00
C LYS A 144 15.89 10.78 3.25
N ARG A 145 17.01 10.68 3.98
CA ARG A 145 17.24 11.47 5.20
C ARG A 145 17.13 12.97 4.95
N LYS A 146 17.68 13.48 3.84
CA LYS A 146 17.60 14.90 3.47
C LYS A 146 16.16 15.35 3.21
N LEU A 147 15.39 14.58 2.46
CA LEU A 147 13.97 14.88 2.19
C LEU A 147 13.11 14.80 3.45
N TYR A 148 13.35 13.83 4.33
CA TYR A 148 12.64 13.75 5.63
C TYR A 148 12.96 14.92 6.53
N ALA A 149 14.23 15.33 6.59
CA ALA A 149 14.65 16.51 7.35
C ALA A 149 14.00 17.80 6.81
N ALA A 150 13.90 17.94 5.48
CA ALA A 150 13.23 19.06 4.86
C ALA A 150 11.72 19.09 5.21
N ALA A 151 11.02 17.95 5.05
CA ALA A 151 9.61 17.85 5.39
C ALA A 151 9.34 18.14 6.88
N HIS A 152 10.20 17.63 7.77
CA HIS A 152 10.11 17.88 9.21
C HIS A 152 10.36 19.36 9.57
N ARG A 153 11.39 19.98 8.98
CA ARG A 153 11.70 21.41 9.21
C ARG A 153 10.55 22.33 8.81
N LEU A 154 9.81 21.92 7.74
CA LEU A 154 8.66 22.67 7.21
C LEU A 154 7.34 22.26 7.88
N GLU A 155 7.38 21.39 8.90
CA GLU A 155 6.20 20.87 9.63
C GLU A 155 5.12 20.27 8.74
N LEU A 156 5.52 19.68 7.61
CA LEU A 156 4.60 19.13 6.62
C LEU A 156 3.99 17.81 7.11
N LYS A 157 2.68 17.67 6.93
CA LYS A 157 1.96 16.42 7.19
C LYS A 157 2.04 15.48 5.96
N CYS A 158 3.25 15.12 5.56
CA CYS A 158 3.50 14.20 4.47
C CYS A 158 3.54 12.75 4.98
N VAL A 159 2.84 11.85 4.28
CA VAL A 159 2.94 10.41 4.50
C VAL A 159 4.10 9.85 3.68
N VAL A 160 5.01 9.13 4.33
CA VAL A 160 6.13 8.46 3.64
C VAL A 160 5.77 7.02 3.32
N ILE A 161 5.89 6.64 2.05
CA ILE A 161 5.68 5.28 1.56
C ILE A 161 7.02 4.69 1.08
N GLU A 162 7.52 3.66 1.76
CA GLU A 162 8.72 2.90 1.43
C GLU A 162 8.37 1.44 1.16
N ALA A 163 7.46 1.20 0.22
CA ALA A 163 6.91 -0.13 -0.03
C ALA A 163 7.29 -0.71 -1.41
N LEU A 164 7.91 0.09 -2.28
CA LEU A 164 8.22 -0.25 -3.66
C LEU A 164 9.73 -0.16 -3.91
N THR A 165 10.25 -0.99 -4.83
CA THR A 165 11.64 -0.94 -5.27
C THR A 165 11.87 0.17 -6.30
N SER A 166 13.12 0.60 -6.47
CA SER A 166 13.52 1.51 -7.54
C SER A 166 13.17 0.97 -8.93
N ALA A 167 13.30 -0.34 -9.13
CA ALA A 167 12.94 -1.02 -10.37
C ALA A 167 11.42 -1.01 -10.63
N GLU A 168 10.60 -1.31 -9.61
CA GLU A 168 9.15 -1.23 -9.71
C GLU A 168 8.68 0.19 -10.05
N LEU A 169 9.21 1.19 -9.34
CA LEU A 169 8.92 2.60 -9.61
C LEU A 169 9.36 3.00 -11.03
N GLY A 170 10.56 2.57 -11.43
CA GLY A 170 11.10 2.83 -12.76
C GLY A 170 10.20 2.30 -13.86
N LEU A 171 9.76 1.05 -13.73
CA LEU A 171 8.84 0.41 -14.68
C LEU A 171 7.52 1.18 -14.82
N ALA A 172 6.89 1.55 -13.70
CA ALA A 172 5.62 2.27 -13.71
C ALA A 172 5.72 3.70 -14.26
N LEU A 173 6.87 4.32 -14.05
CA LEU A 173 7.10 5.72 -14.38
C LEU A 173 7.93 5.91 -15.66
N GLY A 174 8.28 4.83 -16.36
CA GLY A 174 9.00 4.86 -17.64
C GLY A 174 10.36 5.57 -17.50
N ARG A 175 11.08 5.34 -16.42
CA ARG A 175 12.43 5.87 -16.15
C ARG A 175 13.24 4.84 -15.39
N GLU A 176 14.53 4.78 -15.66
CA GLU A 176 15.43 3.96 -14.86
C GLU A 176 15.68 4.58 -13.48
N ASN A 177 15.86 3.73 -12.47
CA ASN A 177 16.31 4.10 -11.11
C ASN A 177 15.51 5.24 -10.45
N VAL A 178 14.20 5.13 -10.42
CA VAL A 178 13.37 6.09 -9.66
C VAL A 178 13.47 5.78 -8.18
N ILE A 179 14.09 6.67 -7.42
CA ILE A 179 14.27 6.53 -5.97
C ILE A 179 13.29 7.42 -5.21
N HIS A 180 13.12 8.66 -5.66
CA HIS A 180 12.33 9.68 -4.99
C HIS A 180 11.17 10.15 -5.87
N ALA A 181 9.98 10.15 -5.34
CA ALA A 181 8.79 10.73 -5.95
C ALA A 181 7.91 11.39 -4.91
N ALA A 182 7.07 12.33 -5.33
CA ALA A 182 6.08 12.94 -4.45
C ALA A 182 4.76 13.11 -5.19
N VAL A 183 3.65 12.88 -4.46
CA VAL A 183 2.28 12.96 -5.01
C VAL A 183 1.52 14.06 -4.32
N GLN A 184 0.91 14.92 -5.11
CA GLN A 184 0.09 16.04 -4.66
C GLN A 184 -1.17 15.54 -3.92
N PRO A 185 -1.76 16.35 -3.01
CA PRO A 185 -3.04 16.01 -2.38
C PRO A 185 -4.13 15.69 -3.41
N GLY A 186 -4.92 14.66 -3.16
CA GLY A 186 -6.01 14.21 -4.01
C GLY A 186 -6.21 12.70 -3.99
N GLY A 187 -7.14 12.20 -4.79
CA GLY A 187 -7.56 10.81 -4.76
C GLY A 187 -6.46 9.78 -5.05
N PHE A 188 -5.40 10.15 -5.79
CA PHE A 188 -4.24 9.27 -5.98
C PHE A 188 -3.44 9.10 -4.69
N ALA A 189 -3.19 10.20 -3.98
CA ALA A 189 -2.49 10.17 -2.70
C ALA A 189 -3.24 9.31 -1.68
N ASP A 190 -4.57 9.48 -1.60
CA ASP A 190 -5.41 8.72 -0.65
C ASP A 190 -5.39 7.22 -0.93
N ARG A 191 -5.49 6.82 -2.21
CA ARG A 191 -5.41 5.41 -2.59
C ARG A 191 -4.04 4.80 -2.36
N LEU A 192 -2.98 5.55 -2.63
CA LEU A 192 -1.61 5.10 -2.39
C LEU A 192 -1.34 4.86 -0.90
N ILE A 193 -1.83 5.75 -0.02
CA ILE A 193 -1.73 5.57 1.43
C ILE A 193 -2.45 4.30 1.85
N LEU A 194 -3.71 4.14 1.43
CA LEU A 194 -4.52 2.96 1.74
C LEU A 194 -3.87 1.65 1.29
N ASP A 195 -3.38 1.60 0.05
CA ASP A 195 -2.77 0.38 -0.49
C ASP A 195 -1.39 0.11 0.12
N ALA A 196 -0.63 1.14 0.50
CA ALA A 196 0.62 0.99 1.23
C ALA A 196 0.41 0.45 2.66
N GLU A 197 -0.62 0.91 3.36
CA GLU A 197 -1.01 0.35 4.67
C GLU A 197 -1.32 -1.14 4.55
N ARG A 198 -2.12 -1.55 3.56
CA ARG A 198 -2.43 -2.96 3.29
C ARG A 198 -1.19 -3.75 2.91
N LEU A 199 -0.34 -3.19 2.05
CA LEU A 199 0.87 -3.86 1.55
C LEU A 199 1.89 -4.13 2.67
N SER A 200 1.89 -3.35 3.75
CA SER A 200 2.77 -3.54 4.89
C SER A 200 2.62 -4.91 5.58
N GLY A 201 1.44 -5.53 5.50
CA GLY A 201 1.21 -6.91 6.00
C GLY A 201 1.74 -8.00 5.07
N PHE A 202 2.24 -7.65 3.89
CA PHE A 202 2.79 -8.57 2.88
C PHE A 202 4.28 -8.38 2.64
N ARG A 203 4.80 -7.18 2.84
CA ARG A 203 6.22 -6.84 2.69
C ARG A 203 6.79 -6.44 4.04
N SER A 204 7.68 -7.25 4.58
CA SER A 204 8.53 -6.82 5.70
C SER A 204 9.46 -5.72 5.18
N ARG A 205 9.55 -4.59 5.88
CA ARG A 205 10.67 -3.68 5.64
C ARG A 205 11.96 -4.50 5.81
N PRO A 206 12.94 -4.38 4.92
CA PRO A 206 14.25 -4.93 5.20
C PRO A 206 14.69 -4.33 6.54
N THR A 207 14.80 -5.16 7.57
CA THR A 207 15.50 -4.80 8.78
C THR A 207 16.87 -4.29 8.35
N GLU A 208 17.25 -3.08 8.74
CA GLU A 208 18.60 -2.58 8.56
C GLU A 208 19.55 -3.69 8.97
N ARG A 209 20.27 -4.27 7.99
CA ARG A 209 21.40 -5.14 8.30
C ARG A 209 22.41 -4.21 8.95
N THR A 210 22.48 -4.29 10.25
CA THR A 210 23.61 -3.77 11.02
C THR A 210 24.88 -4.39 10.41
N ALA A 211 25.68 -3.59 9.75
CA ALA A 211 27.03 -3.94 9.36
C ALA A 211 27.96 -3.70 10.54
#